data_718b128abac5df94d845ebdb4d71358b
#
_entry.id   718b128abac5df94d845ebdb4d71358b
#
_cell.length_a   1.000
_cell.length_b   1.000
_cell.length_c   1.000
_cell.angle_alpha   90.00
_cell.angle_beta   90.00
_cell.angle_gamma   90.00
#
_symmetry.space_group_name_H-M   'P 1'
#
loop_
_entity.id
_entity.type
_entity.pdbx_description
1 polymer ?
#
loop_
_entity_poly.entity_id
_entity_poly.type
_entity_poly.pdbx_seq_one_letter_code
_entity_poly.pdbx_strand_id
1 'polypeptide(L)'
;VAEREVYENGFKAIKGATGLVIADFPPRDVGRLLTFLQVARDTDRKLAILPRDAYLLKTMRLLEPEIPDIAQEGSIVIYQDTIASKSPNLWVQNLCKDYGSKMILAEDVRSAEDKFILCFSFFDINELPSLRPKPGSLYVFSSSEPHDEEQEIDFRRLHSWLDHFGLRGFGLPVEKNGDWEIPEAERCLHASGHACGPDLLEVAQGIKPQVLIPVHSEHPDFYTEHLSGSGIDIILPAIGGTIEV
;
A
#
# COMPACT_ATOMS: atom_id res chain seq x y z
N VAL A 1 -7.02 -3.17 -12.68
CA VAL A 1 -6.25 -4.31 -12.09
C VAL A 1 -6.99 -4.77 -10.86
N ALA A 2 -7.33 -6.06 -10.77
CA ALA A 2 -7.96 -6.63 -9.60
C ALA A 2 -6.89 -7.04 -8.56
N GLU A 3 -7.26 -7.09 -7.27
CA GLU A 3 -6.35 -7.48 -6.19
C GLU A 3 -5.72 -8.88 -6.41
N ARG A 4 -6.45 -9.77 -7.08
CA ARG A 4 -5.93 -11.07 -7.51
C ARG A 4 -4.74 -10.95 -8.46
N GLU A 5 -4.78 -10.00 -9.39
CA GLU A 5 -3.66 -9.78 -10.33
C GLU A 5 -2.44 -9.20 -9.60
N VAL A 6 -2.66 -8.35 -8.58
CA VAL A 6 -1.60 -7.86 -7.70
C VAL A 6 -0.92 -9.04 -6.98
N TYR A 7 -1.71 -9.96 -6.43
CA TYR A 7 -1.18 -11.17 -5.80
C TYR A 7 -0.34 -12.00 -6.79
N GLU A 8 -0.90 -12.33 -7.96
CA GLU A 8 -0.24 -13.21 -8.94
C GLU A 8 1.10 -12.62 -9.43
N ASN A 9 1.15 -11.32 -9.66
CA ASN A 9 2.35 -10.63 -10.14
C ASN A 9 3.34 -10.34 -9.02
N GLY A 10 2.87 -9.94 -7.84
CA GLY A 10 3.69 -9.83 -6.64
C GLY A 10 4.36 -11.15 -6.30
N PHE A 11 3.62 -12.25 -6.31
CA PHE A 11 4.16 -13.59 -6.09
C PHE A 11 5.27 -13.94 -7.09
N LYS A 12 5.04 -13.71 -8.40
CA LYS A 12 6.05 -13.99 -9.43
C LYS A 12 7.32 -13.18 -9.23
N ALA A 13 7.19 -11.88 -8.93
CA ALA A 13 8.33 -11.00 -8.70
C ALA A 13 9.12 -11.41 -7.45
N ILE A 14 8.43 -11.69 -6.35
CA ILE A 14 9.03 -11.97 -5.04
C ILE A 14 9.63 -13.36 -4.96
N LYS A 15 9.02 -14.36 -5.61
CA LYS A 15 9.54 -15.74 -5.65
C LYS A 15 10.95 -15.82 -6.25
N GLY A 16 11.29 -14.90 -7.17
CA GLY A 16 12.62 -14.83 -7.78
C GLY A 16 13.64 -14.01 -6.99
N ALA A 17 13.23 -13.29 -5.94
CA ALA A 17 14.12 -12.45 -5.15
C ALA A 17 14.98 -13.29 -4.19
N THR A 18 16.30 -13.07 -4.21
CA THR A 18 17.25 -13.80 -3.37
C THR A 18 17.69 -13.03 -2.12
N GLY A 19 17.34 -11.74 -2.04
CA GLY A 19 17.61 -10.86 -0.90
C GLY A 19 16.33 -10.41 -0.20
N LEU A 20 16.43 -9.27 0.46
CA LEU A 20 15.32 -8.60 1.14
C LEU A 20 14.27 -8.15 0.12
N VAL A 21 13.01 -8.25 0.49
CA VAL A 21 11.91 -7.64 -0.26
C VAL A 21 11.31 -6.52 0.58
N ILE A 22 11.12 -5.37 -0.03
CA ILE A 22 10.34 -4.25 0.51
C ILE A 22 9.08 -4.11 -0.34
N ALA A 23 7.92 -4.10 0.30
CA ALA A 23 6.63 -3.87 -0.34
C ALA A 23 6.10 -2.50 0.08
N ASP A 24 6.00 -1.59 -0.89
CA ASP A 24 5.48 -0.23 -0.69
C ASP A 24 4.06 -0.13 -1.24
N PHE A 25 3.14 0.14 -0.35
CA PHE A 25 1.73 0.37 -0.65
C PHE A 25 1.11 1.30 0.40
N PRO A 26 -0.07 1.89 0.13
CA PRO A 26 -0.69 2.81 1.08
C PRO A 26 -0.86 2.18 2.48
N PRO A 27 -0.38 2.82 3.56
CA PRO A 27 -0.34 2.22 4.92
C PRO A 27 -1.69 1.82 5.50
N ARG A 28 -2.80 2.31 4.92
CA ARG A 28 -4.17 2.00 5.37
C ARG A 28 -4.88 0.99 4.48
N ASP A 29 -4.22 0.52 3.44
CA ASP A 29 -4.74 -0.51 2.54
C ASP A 29 -4.56 -1.90 3.17
N VAL A 30 -5.52 -2.26 4.02
CA VAL A 30 -5.52 -3.57 4.69
C VAL A 30 -5.70 -4.71 3.69
N GLY A 31 -6.47 -4.48 2.62
CA GLY A 31 -6.62 -5.47 1.54
C GLY A 31 -5.27 -5.82 0.92
N ARG A 32 -4.47 -4.79 0.57
CA ARG A 32 -3.13 -4.96 0.03
C ARG A 32 -2.16 -5.60 1.03
N LEU A 33 -2.27 -5.23 2.31
CA LEU A 33 -1.47 -5.88 3.36
C LEU A 33 -1.78 -7.39 3.43
N LEU A 34 -3.06 -7.79 3.36
CA LEU A 34 -3.45 -9.19 3.35
C LEU A 34 -3.00 -9.92 2.08
N THR A 35 -2.99 -9.24 0.95
CA THR A 35 -2.42 -9.77 -0.30
C THR A 35 -0.93 -10.07 -0.13
N PHE A 36 -0.14 -9.15 0.39
CA PHE A 36 1.28 -9.40 0.65
C PHE A 36 1.53 -10.40 1.77
N LEU A 37 0.64 -10.54 2.74
CA LEU A 37 0.68 -11.62 3.72
C LEU A 37 0.53 -12.99 3.05
N GLN A 38 -0.39 -13.12 2.09
CA GLN A 38 -0.54 -14.36 1.34
C GLN A 38 0.70 -14.64 0.48
N VAL A 39 1.25 -13.61 -0.19
CA VAL A 39 2.52 -13.76 -0.93
C VAL A 39 3.66 -14.20 -0.01
N ALA A 40 3.74 -13.64 1.20
CA ALA A 40 4.77 -14.03 2.17
C ALA A 40 4.66 -15.52 2.55
N ARG A 41 3.44 -16.00 2.83
CA ARG A 41 3.19 -17.44 3.12
C ARG A 41 3.62 -18.33 1.96
N ASP A 42 3.25 -17.97 0.73
CA ASP A 42 3.47 -18.79 -0.45
C ASP A 42 4.92 -18.72 -0.98
N THR A 43 5.72 -17.79 -0.47
CA THR A 43 7.17 -17.66 -0.77
C THR A 43 8.06 -18.07 0.40
N ASP A 44 7.53 -18.69 1.46
CA ASP A 44 8.24 -19.07 2.68
C ASP A 44 8.98 -17.88 3.35
N ARG A 45 8.33 -16.70 3.30
CA ARG A 45 8.79 -15.46 3.94
C ARG A 45 7.86 -15.07 5.08
N LYS A 46 8.31 -14.16 5.92
CA LYS A 46 7.49 -13.49 6.93
C LYS A 46 7.21 -12.06 6.48
N LEU A 47 5.98 -11.63 6.65
CA LEU A 47 5.60 -10.24 6.47
C LEU A 47 5.98 -9.45 7.72
N ALA A 48 6.91 -8.54 7.59
CA ALA A 48 7.34 -7.65 8.65
C ALA A 48 6.62 -6.31 8.51
N ILE A 49 5.66 -6.08 9.38
CA ILE A 49 4.83 -4.87 9.43
C ILE A 49 5.39 -3.90 10.47
N LEU A 50 5.06 -2.62 10.32
CA LEU A 50 5.44 -1.61 11.32
C LEU A 50 4.48 -1.59 12.52
N PRO A 51 4.86 -1.02 13.67
CA PRO A 51 3.97 -0.90 14.82
C PRO A 51 2.64 -0.22 14.53
N ARG A 52 2.62 0.78 13.62
CA ARG A 52 1.39 1.44 13.18
C ARG A 52 0.43 0.49 12.46
N ASP A 53 0.95 -0.40 11.62
CA ASP A 53 0.15 -1.37 10.86
C ASP A 53 -0.38 -2.47 11.80
N ALA A 54 0.46 -2.90 12.75
CA ALA A 54 0.07 -3.85 13.78
C ALA A 54 -1.06 -3.28 14.68
N TYR A 55 -0.98 -2.00 15.03
CA TYR A 55 -2.04 -1.32 15.78
C TYR A 55 -3.35 -1.24 14.97
N LEU A 56 -3.26 -0.94 13.68
CA LEU A 56 -4.41 -0.92 12.77
C LEU A 56 -5.07 -2.30 12.70
N LEU A 57 -4.32 -3.36 12.40
CA LEU A 57 -4.85 -4.73 12.34
C LEU A 57 -5.49 -5.17 13.66
N LYS A 58 -4.80 -4.91 14.79
CA LYS A 58 -5.33 -5.20 16.13
C LYS A 58 -6.69 -4.53 16.37
N THR A 59 -6.82 -3.28 15.94
CA THR A 59 -8.05 -2.50 16.15
C THR A 59 -9.17 -2.96 15.21
N MET A 60 -8.85 -3.15 13.92
CA MET A 60 -9.84 -3.59 12.94
C MET A 60 -10.38 -5.00 13.22
N ARG A 61 -9.54 -5.88 13.76
CA ARG A 61 -9.98 -7.23 14.16
C ARG A 61 -11.14 -7.23 15.19
N LEU A 62 -11.32 -6.17 15.93
CA LEU A 62 -12.46 -6.05 16.86
C LEU A 62 -13.80 -5.99 16.14
N LEU A 63 -13.81 -5.53 14.89
CA LEU A 63 -14.99 -5.39 14.05
C LEU A 63 -15.06 -6.46 12.98
N GLU A 64 -13.90 -6.88 12.44
CA GLU A 64 -13.74 -7.84 11.35
C GLU A 64 -12.93 -9.04 11.82
N PRO A 65 -13.57 -10.11 12.34
CA PRO A 65 -12.89 -11.30 12.86
C PRO A 65 -12.03 -12.05 11.83
N GLU A 66 -12.28 -11.84 10.55
CA GLU A 66 -11.50 -12.39 9.43
C GLU A 66 -10.06 -11.83 9.35
N ILE A 67 -9.82 -10.65 9.93
CA ILE A 67 -8.47 -10.07 10.00
C ILE A 67 -7.59 -10.95 10.92
N PRO A 68 -6.39 -11.33 10.46
CA PRO A 68 -5.52 -12.23 11.20
C PRO A 68 -5.18 -11.71 12.60
N ASP A 69 -5.19 -12.60 13.57
CA ASP A 69 -4.63 -12.32 14.89
C ASP A 69 -3.10 -12.35 14.80
N ILE A 70 -2.47 -11.20 14.97
CA ILE A 70 -1.01 -11.07 14.90
C ILE A 70 -0.31 -12.05 15.85
N ALA A 71 -0.88 -12.28 17.03
CA ALA A 71 -0.29 -13.18 18.02
C ALA A 71 -0.28 -14.64 17.53
N GLN A 72 -1.30 -15.05 16.78
CA GLN A 72 -1.48 -16.41 16.28
C GLN A 72 -0.90 -16.61 14.86
N GLU A 73 -0.79 -15.53 14.08
CA GLU A 73 -0.33 -15.60 12.69
C GLU A 73 1.18 -15.81 12.61
N GLY A 74 1.60 -17.01 12.20
CA GLY A 74 3.00 -17.41 12.14
C GLY A 74 3.85 -16.61 11.12
N SER A 75 3.20 -16.10 10.08
CA SER A 75 3.85 -15.37 8.99
C SER A 75 3.91 -13.86 9.20
N ILE A 76 3.38 -13.32 10.30
CA ILE A 76 3.51 -11.90 10.64
C ILE A 76 4.54 -11.71 11.75
N VAL A 77 5.42 -10.73 11.57
CA VAL A 77 6.32 -10.18 12.58
C VAL A 77 6.24 -8.66 12.57
N ILE A 78 6.69 -8.00 13.64
CA ILE A 78 6.64 -6.54 13.76
C ILE A 78 8.06 -6.02 13.76
N TYR A 79 8.40 -5.23 12.74
CA TYR A 79 9.71 -4.58 12.66
C TYR A 79 9.72 -3.35 13.56
N GLN A 80 10.65 -3.34 14.51
CA GLN A 80 10.86 -2.21 15.40
C GLN A 80 11.77 -1.18 14.74
N ASP A 81 11.17 -0.21 14.09
CA ASP A 81 11.88 0.89 13.45
C ASP A 81 12.56 1.82 14.46
N THR A 82 13.45 2.68 13.97
CA THR A 82 14.19 3.63 14.81
C THR A 82 13.30 4.68 15.47
N ILE A 83 12.14 4.97 14.89
CA ILE A 83 11.14 5.91 15.43
C ILE A 83 10.38 5.26 16.57
N ALA A 84 9.86 4.05 16.35
CA ALA A 84 9.10 3.32 17.35
C ALA A 84 9.94 2.97 18.60
N SER A 85 11.22 2.61 18.39
CA SER A 85 12.13 2.28 19.49
C SER A 85 12.37 3.44 20.47
N LYS A 86 12.19 4.67 20.02
CA LYS A 86 12.39 5.91 20.82
C LYS A 86 11.05 6.62 21.12
N SER A 87 9.93 6.03 20.73
CA SER A 87 8.64 6.69 20.86
C SER A 87 8.20 6.82 22.32
N PRO A 88 7.85 8.03 22.79
CA PRO A 88 7.26 8.24 24.11
C PRO A 88 5.78 7.80 24.15
N ASN A 89 5.19 7.45 23.03
CA ASN A 89 3.77 7.15 22.91
C ASN A 89 3.42 5.84 23.64
N LEU A 90 2.51 5.93 24.58
CA LEU A 90 2.10 4.80 25.41
C LEU A 90 1.52 3.64 24.57
N TRP A 91 0.81 3.94 23.49
CA TRP A 91 0.26 2.89 22.63
C TRP A 91 1.34 2.06 21.93
N VAL A 92 2.46 2.68 21.51
CA VAL A 92 3.60 1.97 20.92
C VAL A 92 4.25 1.08 21.97
N GLN A 93 4.47 1.60 23.17
CA GLN A 93 5.08 0.83 24.27
C GLN A 93 4.21 -0.37 24.65
N ASN A 94 2.88 -0.18 24.74
CA ASN A 94 1.94 -1.26 25.02
C ASN A 94 1.95 -2.30 23.90
N LEU A 95 1.94 -1.86 22.63
CA LEU A 95 2.02 -2.76 21.48
C LEU A 95 3.29 -3.61 21.52
N CYS A 96 4.46 -2.98 21.72
CA CYS A 96 5.74 -3.69 21.84
C CYS A 96 5.74 -4.69 23.02
N LYS A 97 5.08 -4.36 24.11
CA LYS A 97 4.93 -5.27 25.26
C LYS A 97 3.99 -6.44 24.94
N ASP A 98 2.85 -6.17 24.32
CA ASP A 98 1.82 -7.19 23.99
C ASP A 98 2.36 -8.19 22.96
N TYR A 99 3.17 -7.73 22.02
CA TYR A 99 3.69 -8.52 20.90
C TYR A 99 5.22 -8.75 20.96
N GLY A 100 5.82 -8.70 22.14
CA GLY A 100 7.29 -8.80 22.30
C GLY A 100 7.92 -10.00 21.60
N SER A 101 7.25 -11.16 21.58
CA SER A 101 7.71 -12.37 20.87
C SER A 101 7.63 -12.27 19.34
N LYS A 102 6.95 -11.27 18.81
CA LYS A 102 6.82 -11.00 17.37
C LYS A 102 7.71 -9.85 16.90
N MET A 103 8.35 -9.14 17.83
CA MET A 103 9.23 -8.03 17.51
C MET A 103 10.53 -8.51 16.88
N ILE A 104 10.95 -7.86 15.81
CA ILE A 104 12.24 -8.07 15.16
C ILE A 104 12.96 -6.73 14.94
N LEU A 105 14.28 -6.79 14.90
CA LEU A 105 15.17 -5.65 14.66
C LEU A 105 15.84 -5.75 13.28
N ALA A 106 16.50 -4.69 12.85
CA ALA A 106 17.27 -4.68 11.62
C ALA A 106 18.33 -5.81 11.55
N GLU A 107 18.88 -6.21 12.70
CA GLU A 107 19.85 -7.30 12.79
C GLU A 107 19.25 -8.66 12.46
N ASP A 108 18.02 -8.90 12.91
CA ASP A 108 17.29 -10.13 12.59
C ASP A 108 17.03 -10.22 11.09
N VAL A 109 16.59 -9.11 10.48
CA VAL A 109 16.37 -9.03 9.03
C VAL A 109 17.68 -9.28 8.27
N ARG A 110 18.79 -8.59 8.63
CA ARG A 110 20.09 -8.76 7.97
C ARG A 110 20.62 -10.21 8.05
N SER A 111 20.29 -10.92 9.10
CA SER A 111 20.76 -12.31 9.28
C SER A 111 20.10 -13.29 8.31
N ALA A 112 18.89 -12.98 7.81
CA ALA A 112 18.08 -13.85 6.98
C ALA A 112 17.18 -13.05 6.01
N GLU A 113 17.78 -12.18 5.18
CA GLU A 113 17.07 -11.24 4.30
C GLU A 113 16.06 -11.92 3.37
N ASP A 114 16.40 -13.12 2.86
CA ASP A 114 15.54 -13.94 2.02
C ASP A 114 14.28 -14.47 2.73
N LYS A 115 14.16 -14.26 4.03
CA LYS A 115 13.00 -14.69 4.84
C LYS A 115 12.02 -13.57 5.15
N PHE A 116 12.23 -12.36 4.64
CA PHE A 116 11.36 -11.25 4.99
C PHE A 116 10.83 -10.49 3.77
N ILE A 117 9.60 -10.01 3.93
CA ILE A 117 8.98 -8.92 3.15
C ILE A 117 8.69 -7.81 4.16
N LEU A 118 9.33 -6.65 4.02
CA LEU A 118 9.07 -5.47 4.86
C LEU A 118 7.96 -4.62 4.24
N CYS A 119 6.94 -4.27 5.00
CA CYS A 119 5.93 -3.32 4.60
C CYS A 119 6.41 -1.90 4.94
N PHE A 120 7.12 -1.28 4.00
CA PHE A 120 7.63 0.07 4.13
C PHE A 120 7.02 0.96 3.04
N SER A 121 6.72 2.18 3.42
CA SER A 121 6.46 3.26 2.47
C SER A 121 7.75 4.04 2.17
N PHE A 122 7.66 4.96 1.19
CA PHE A 122 8.74 5.93 0.94
C PHE A 122 9.29 6.58 2.22
N PHE A 123 8.43 6.89 3.19
CA PHE A 123 8.83 7.55 4.44
C PHE A 123 9.65 6.67 5.38
N ASP A 124 9.73 5.37 5.11
CA ASP A 124 10.44 4.39 5.95
C ASP A 124 11.81 4.00 5.35
N ILE A 125 12.17 4.53 4.17
CA ILE A 125 13.47 4.23 3.51
C ILE A 125 14.70 4.66 4.30
N ASN A 126 14.53 5.55 5.29
CA ASN A 126 15.56 5.93 6.25
C ASN A 126 16.04 4.75 7.13
N GLU A 127 15.35 3.61 7.11
CA GLU A 127 15.80 2.36 7.76
C GLU A 127 16.83 1.59 6.92
N LEU A 128 16.98 1.87 5.61
CA LEU A 128 17.92 1.18 4.72
C LEU A 128 19.39 1.19 5.22
N PRO A 129 19.92 2.27 5.82
CA PRO A 129 21.27 2.26 6.41
C PRO A 129 21.44 1.23 7.54
N SER A 130 20.36 0.95 8.29
CA SER A 130 20.35 -0.07 9.34
C SER A 130 20.18 -1.47 8.77
N LEU A 131 19.37 -1.62 7.74
CA LEU A 131 19.09 -2.89 7.07
C LEU A 131 20.24 -3.39 6.19
N ARG A 132 20.93 -2.48 5.49
CA ARG A 132 22.05 -2.80 4.57
C ARG A 132 21.74 -3.94 3.61
N PRO A 133 20.70 -3.79 2.78
CA PRO A 133 20.24 -4.87 1.91
C PRO A 133 21.35 -5.35 0.98
N LYS A 134 21.36 -6.66 0.71
CA LYS A 134 22.34 -7.30 -0.18
C LYS A 134 21.88 -7.24 -1.65
N PRO A 135 22.80 -7.40 -2.59
CA PRO A 135 22.45 -7.57 -4.01
C PRO A 135 21.40 -8.68 -4.20
N GLY A 136 20.41 -8.41 -5.05
CA GLY A 136 19.26 -9.30 -5.25
C GLY A 136 18.04 -8.94 -4.39
N SER A 137 18.16 -7.89 -3.58
CA SER A 137 17.01 -7.30 -2.86
C SER A 137 16.09 -6.55 -3.82
N LEU A 138 14.80 -6.52 -3.50
CA LEU A 138 13.73 -6.02 -4.35
C LEU A 138 12.89 -4.97 -3.62
N TYR A 139 12.58 -3.88 -4.30
CA TYR A 139 11.58 -2.91 -3.87
C TYR A 139 10.35 -3.03 -4.77
N VAL A 140 9.24 -3.50 -4.22
CA VAL A 140 7.98 -3.71 -4.94
C VAL A 140 7.08 -2.53 -4.64
N PHE A 141 6.84 -1.70 -5.65
CA PHE A 141 5.97 -0.54 -5.53
C PHE A 141 4.56 -0.90 -6.01
N SER A 142 3.58 -0.73 -5.14
CA SER A 142 2.17 -1.11 -5.37
C SER A 142 1.23 0.03 -4.95
N SER A 143 1.53 1.24 -5.41
CA SER A 143 0.79 2.47 -5.16
C SER A 143 0.61 3.26 -6.45
N SER A 144 0.18 4.52 -6.39
CA SER A 144 -0.05 5.38 -7.57
C SER A 144 1.23 6.05 -8.07
N GLU A 145 1.20 6.47 -9.34
CA GLU A 145 2.16 7.38 -9.93
C GLU A 145 2.15 8.75 -9.21
N PRO A 146 3.22 9.56 -9.32
CA PRO A 146 3.22 10.90 -8.75
C PRO A 146 2.16 11.78 -9.44
N HIS A 147 1.45 12.60 -8.64
CA HIS A 147 0.39 13.48 -9.12
C HIS A 147 0.76 14.96 -9.06
N ASP A 148 1.89 15.30 -8.44
CA ASP A 148 2.38 16.67 -8.27
C ASP A 148 3.91 16.74 -8.24
N GLU A 149 4.44 17.96 -8.34
CA GLU A 149 5.89 18.23 -8.38
C GLU A 149 6.61 17.79 -7.08
N GLU A 150 5.95 17.83 -5.93
CA GLU A 150 6.52 17.40 -4.65
C GLU A 150 6.73 15.88 -4.65
N GLN A 151 5.76 15.14 -5.11
CA GLN A 151 5.86 13.69 -5.24
C GLN A 151 6.91 13.27 -6.27
N GLU A 152 7.07 14.01 -7.38
CA GLU A 152 8.14 13.76 -8.35
C GLU A 152 9.52 13.87 -7.71
N ILE A 153 9.74 14.88 -6.84
CA ILE A 153 10.98 15.03 -6.10
C ILE A 153 11.21 13.82 -5.19
N ASP A 154 10.17 13.34 -4.53
CA ASP A 154 10.27 12.17 -3.66
C ASP A 154 10.57 10.90 -4.45
N PHE A 155 10.01 10.73 -5.63
CA PHE A 155 10.35 9.60 -6.51
C PHE A 155 11.81 9.64 -7.00
N ARG A 156 12.34 10.83 -7.36
CA ARG A 156 13.77 10.97 -7.71
C ARG A 156 14.67 10.63 -6.52
N ARG A 157 14.26 11.01 -5.31
CA ARG A 157 14.97 10.63 -4.07
C ARG A 157 14.89 9.14 -3.82
N LEU A 158 13.70 8.52 -3.98
CA LEU A 158 13.52 7.08 -3.84
C LEU A 158 14.44 6.32 -4.80
N HIS A 159 14.44 6.66 -6.10
CA HIS A 159 15.36 6.05 -7.08
C HIS A 159 16.82 6.16 -6.62
N SER A 160 17.26 7.34 -6.19
CA SER A 160 18.63 7.56 -5.70
C SER A 160 18.98 6.68 -4.50
N TRP A 161 18.02 6.46 -3.58
CA TRP A 161 18.20 5.57 -2.44
C TRP A 161 18.28 4.10 -2.87
N LEU A 162 17.38 3.66 -3.75
CA LEU A 162 17.38 2.28 -4.25
C LEU A 162 18.67 1.96 -4.99
N ASP A 163 19.14 2.85 -5.85
CA ASP A 163 20.42 2.72 -6.56
C ASP A 163 21.59 2.66 -5.59
N HIS A 164 21.62 3.54 -4.58
CA HIS A 164 22.71 3.58 -3.59
C HIS A 164 22.80 2.27 -2.78
N PHE A 165 21.65 1.68 -2.42
CA PHE A 165 21.60 0.44 -1.65
C PHE A 165 21.51 -0.82 -2.53
N GLY A 166 21.50 -0.68 -3.85
CA GLY A 166 21.50 -1.80 -4.79
C GLY A 166 20.19 -2.61 -4.81
N LEU A 167 19.04 -1.96 -4.49
CA LEU A 167 17.73 -2.58 -4.64
C LEU A 167 17.22 -2.41 -6.06
N ARG A 168 16.63 -3.46 -6.60
CA ARG A 168 15.90 -3.38 -7.87
C ARG A 168 14.46 -2.94 -7.63
N GLY A 169 14.01 -1.88 -8.28
CA GLY A 169 12.60 -1.51 -8.32
C GLY A 169 11.77 -2.48 -9.18
N PHE A 170 10.53 -2.74 -8.78
CA PHE A 170 9.51 -3.43 -9.56
C PHE A 170 8.16 -2.74 -9.34
N GLY A 171 7.48 -2.36 -10.43
CA GLY A 171 6.29 -1.53 -10.38
C GLY A 171 6.56 -0.06 -10.08
N LEU A 172 7.83 0.33 -9.98
CA LEU A 172 8.20 1.70 -9.64
C LEU A 172 8.10 2.60 -10.87
N PRO A 173 7.43 3.76 -10.78
CA PRO A 173 7.42 4.75 -11.85
C PRO A 173 8.83 5.19 -12.21
N VAL A 174 9.11 5.34 -13.50
CA VAL A 174 10.38 5.83 -14.04
C VAL A 174 10.15 7.12 -14.85
N GLU A 175 11.05 8.07 -14.71
CA GLU A 175 10.99 9.32 -15.48
C GLU A 175 11.46 9.06 -16.93
N LYS A 176 10.59 9.42 -17.89
CA LYS A 176 10.87 9.24 -19.31
C LYS A 176 10.37 10.45 -20.10
N ASN A 177 11.28 11.17 -20.72
CA ASN A 177 10.98 12.40 -21.48
C ASN A 177 10.29 13.51 -20.68
N GLY A 178 10.44 13.52 -19.36
CA GLY A 178 9.80 14.50 -18.47
C GLY A 178 8.48 14.04 -17.87
N ASP A 179 7.97 12.87 -18.28
CA ASP A 179 6.76 12.25 -17.71
C ASP A 179 7.13 11.03 -16.86
N TRP A 180 6.32 10.74 -15.87
CA TRP A 180 6.46 9.56 -15.04
C TRP A 180 5.58 8.43 -15.56
N GLU A 181 6.18 7.28 -15.83
CA GLU A 181 5.47 6.10 -16.36
C GLU A 181 5.84 4.85 -15.58
N ILE A 182 4.84 4.04 -15.25
CA ILE A 182 5.09 2.68 -14.78
C ILE A 182 5.36 1.79 -16.00
N PRO A 183 6.44 0.98 -15.99
CA PRO A 183 6.70 0.03 -17.06
C PRO A 183 5.47 -0.85 -17.32
N GLU A 184 5.03 -0.97 -18.57
CA GLU A 184 3.78 -1.64 -18.95
C GLU A 184 3.66 -3.05 -18.37
N ALA A 185 4.76 -3.80 -18.38
CA ALA A 185 4.82 -5.17 -17.84
C ALA A 185 4.67 -5.21 -16.29
N GLU A 186 4.78 -4.07 -15.61
CA GLU A 186 4.75 -3.95 -14.15
C GLU A 186 3.52 -3.20 -13.63
N ARG A 187 2.66 -2.68 -14.52
CA ARG A 187 1.41 -1.98 -14.17
C ARG A 187 0.41 -2.83 -13.38
N CYS A 188 0.55 -4.11 -13.45
CA CYS A 188 -0.28 -5.11 -12.80
C CYS A 188 -0.21 -5.12 -11.26
N LEU A 189 0.64 -4.29 -10.64
CA LEU A 189 0.70 -4.08 -9.19
C LEU A 189 -0.14 -2.89 -8.72
N HIS A 190 -0.69 -2.10 -9.64
CA HIS A 190 -1.37 -0.84 -9.37
C HIS A 190 -2.89 -0.99 -9.45
N ALA A 191 -3.47 -1.78 -8.56
CA ALA A 191 -4.91 -1.75 -8.34
C ALA A 191 -5.26 -0.49 -7.55
N SER A 192 -6.13 0.34 -8.10
CA SER A 192 -6.66 1.51 -7.38
C SER A 192 -7.49 1.05 -6.20
N GLY A 193 -7.29 1.66 -5.03
CA GLY A 193 -8.19 1.51 -3.89
C GLY A 193 -9.52 2.27 -4.07
N HIS A 194 -9.67 3.03 -5.16
CA HIS A 194 -10.92 3.70 -5.50
C HIS A 194 -11.84 2.74 -6.24
N ALA A 195 -13.13 2.86 -5.99
CA ALA A 195 -14.15 2.15 -6.77
C ALA A 195 -14.05 2.58 -8.24
N CYS A 196 -14.13 1.61 -9.15
CA CYS A 196 -14.12 1.91 -10.59
C CYS A 196 -15.47 2.50 -11.04
N GLY A 197 -15.50 3.12 -12.21
CA GLY A 197 -16.72 3.74 -12.72
C GLY A 197 -17.94 2.81 -12.69
N PRO A 198 -17.87 1.55 -13.19
CA PRO A 198 -18.95 0.58 -13.06
C PRO A 198 -19.43 0.34 -11.63
N ASP A 199 -18.51 0.22 -10.66
CA ASP A 199 -18.86 0.00 -9.24
C ASP A 199 -19.59 1.22 -8.67
N LEU A 200 -19.15 2.44 -9.02
CA LEU A 200 -19.79 3.67 -8.61
C LEU A 200 -21.21 3.78 -9.17
N LEU A 201 -21.44 3.33 -10.42
CA LEU A 201 -22.77 3.29 -11.01
C LEU A 201 -23.66 2.25 -10.35
N GLU A 202 -23.13 1.07 -10.01
CA GLU A 202 -23.85 0.03 -9.27
C GLU A 202 -24.29 0.55 -7.90
N VAL A 203 -23.41 1.22 -7.18
CA VAL A 203 -23.72 1.84 -5.89
C VAL A 203 -24.82 2.90 -6.05
N ALA A 204 -24.70 3.82 -7.01
CA ALA A 204 -25.70 4.85 -7.26
C ALA A 204 -27.07 4.25 -7.62
N GLN A 205 -27.08 3.23 -8.49
CA GLN A 205 -28.30 2.54 -8.89
C GLN A 205 -28.91 1.69 -7.76
N GLY A 206 -28.08 1.15 -6.88
CA GLY A 206 -28.51 0.39 -5.70
C GLY A 206 -29.17 1.29 -4.64
N ILE A 207 -28.58 2.44 -4.36
CA ILE A 207 -29.08 3.43 -3.41
C ILE A 207 -30.32 4.15 -3.95
N LYS A 208 -30.34 4.45 -5.26
CA LYS A 208 -31.38 5.24 -5.94
C LYS A 208 -31.65 6.59 -5.25
N PRO A 209 -30.63 7.44 -5.04
CA PRO A 209 -30.81 8.72 -4.42
C PRO A 209 -31.70 9.62 -5.29
N GLN A 210 -32.40 10.59 -4.69
CA GLN A 210 -33.12 11.62 -5.46
C GLN A 210 -32.14 12.55 -6.18
N VAL A 211 -31.04 12.91 -5.48
CA VAL A 211 -29.99 13.78 -6.01
C VAL A 211 -28.64 13.12 -5.82
N LEU A 212 -27.80 13.17 -6.86
CA LEU A 212 -26.39 12.76 -6.83
C LEU A 212 -25.51 13.95 -7.16
N ILE A 213 -24.55 14.26 -6.28
CA ILE A 213 -23.59 15.34 -6.45
C ILE A 213 -22.20 14.73 -6.50
N PRO A 214 -21.55 14.63 -7.67
CA PRO A 214 -20.18 14.11 -7.74
C PRO A 214 -19.21 15.16 -7.19
N VAL A 215 -18.45 14.79 -6.16
CA VAL A 215 -17.39 15.62 -5.60
C VAL A 215 -16.04 14.90 -5.75
N HIS A 216 -14.95 15.66 -5.81
CA HIS A 216 -13.62 15.11 -5.97
C HIS A 216 -13.51 14.16 -7.20
N SER A 217 -14.03 14.61 -8.32
CA SER A 217 -14.05 13.86 -9.59
C SER A 217 -13.46 14.70 -10.72
N GLU A 218 -12.54 14.12 -11.47
CA GLU A 218 -11.96 14.75 -12.68
C GLU A 218 -12.95 14.74 -13.85
N HIS A 219 -13.86 13.76 -13.89
CA HIS A 219 -14.85 13.57 -14.93
C HIS A 219 -16.27 13.48 -14.34
N PRO A 220 -16.82 14.56 -13.77
CA PRO A 220 -18.12 14.52 -13.13
C PRO A 220 -19.27 14.25 -14.13
N ASP A 221 -19.09 14.60 -15.41
CA ASP A 221 -20.05 14.34 -16.49
C ASP A 221 -20.31 12.84 -16.70
N PHE A 222 -19.41 11.97 -16.28
CA PHE A 222 -19.57 10.51 -16.31
C PHE A 222 -20.92 10.05 -15.74
N TYR A 223 -21.36 10.65 -14.64
CA TYR A 223 -22.63 10.29 -14.03
C TYR A 223 -23.84 10.73 -14.86
N THR A 224 -23.74 11.92 -15.47
CA THR A 224 -24.79 12.43 -16.36
C THR A 224 -24.96 11.54 -17.60
N GLU A 225 -23.86 11.06 -18.16
CA GLU A 225 -23.86 10.19 -19.34
C GLU A 225 -24.45 8.80 -19.04
N HIS A 226 -24.10 8.21 -17.90
CA HIS A 226 -24.44 6.81 -17.60
C HIS A 226 -25.71 6.62 -16.76
N LEU A 227 -26.18 7.65 -16.05
CA LEU A 227 -27.40 7.60 -15.24
C LEU A 227 -28.57 8.37 -15.89
N SER A 228 -28.43 8.80 -17.14
CA SER A 228 -29.52 9.44 -17.88
C SER A 228 -30.75 8.50 -17.91
N GLY A 229 -31.91 9.05 -17.50
CA GLY A 229 -33.17 8.29 -17.46
C GLY A 229 -33.33 7.35 -16.25
N SER A 230 -32.37 7.31 -15.30
CA SER A 230 -32.48 6.48 -14.09
C SER A 230 -33.45 7.05 -13.02
N GLY A 231 -33.89 8.31 -13.20
CA GLY A 231 -34.70 9.02 -12.21
C GLY A 231 -33.87 9.67 -11.09
N ILE A 232 -32.56 9.65 -11.21
CA ILE A 232 -31.62 10.32 -10.28
C ILE A 232 -31.29 11.69 -10.88
N ASP A 233 -31.51 12.77 -10.12
CA ASP A 233 -31.13 14.12 -10.50
C ASP A 233 -29.63 14.34 -10.23
N ILE A 234 -28.86 14.72 -11.26
CA ILE A 234 -27.41 14.87 -11.15
C ILE A 234 -27.05 16.34 -11.18
N ILE A 235 -26.51 16.83 -10.07
CA ILE A 235 -26.10 18.23 -9.92
C ILE A 235 -24.58 18.30 -9.91
N LEU A 236 -24.00 18.92 -10.95
CA LEU A 236 -22.55 19.13 -11.03
C LEU A 236 -22.16 20.33 -10.16
N PRO A 237 -21.29 20.16 -9.16
CA PRO A 237 -20.89 21.25 -8.29
C PRO A 237 -19.97 22.23 -9.02
N ALA A 238 -20.13 23.52 -8.74
CA ALA A 238 -19.22 24.57 -9.19
C ALA A 238 -18.41 25.11 -8.01
N ILE A 239 -17.16 25.51 -8.27
CA ILE A 239 -16.29 26.11 -7.25
C ILE A 239 -16.94 27.38 -6.70
N GLY A 240 -17.16 27.46 -5.39
CA GLY A 240 -17.82 28.57 -4.71
C GLY A 240 -19.35 28.62 -4.86
N GLY A 241 -19.93 27.63 -5.54
CA GLY A 241 -21.37 27.48 -5.68
C GLY A 241 -22.02 26.91 -4.40
N THR A 242 -23.30 27.24 -4.20
CA THR A 242 -24.15 26.64 -3.17
C THR A 242 -25.21 25.78 -3.85
N ILE A 243 -25.41 24.58 -3.36
CA ILE A 243 -26.44 23.64 -3.82
C ILE A 243 -27.44 23.48 -2.69
N GLU A 244 -28.71 23.81 -2.96
CA GLU A 244 -29.82 23.53 -2.05
C GLU A 244 -30.53 22.26 -2.53
N VAL A 245 -30.66 21.26 -1.65
CA VAL A 245 -31.32 19.96 -1.88
C VAL A 245 -32.45 19.73 -0.91
#